data_2f8e2ca410d911b659fcf68f865c2560
#
_entry.id   2f8e2ca410d911b659fcf68f865c2560
#
_cell.length_a   1.000
_cell.length_b   1.000
_cell.length_c   1.000
_cell.angle_alpha   90.00
_cell.angle_beta   90.00
_cell.angle_gamma   90.00
#
_symmetry.space_group_name_H-M   'P 1'
#
loop_
_entity.id
_entity.type
_entity.pdbx_description
1 polymer ?
#
loop_
_entity_poly.entity_id
_entity_poly.type
_entity_poly.pdbx_seq_one_letter_code
_entity_poly.pdbx_strand_id
1 'polypeptide(L)'
;MRYTDFHIHISKEEVCRLLDGEKSGLQKMLEEELEEMLPEARRRLDPAAFLGFGDEEEALYVITTVGADLSDWSGQLFKEGDCVRAMLADALADVCLFQMDRQHREEVLRLCR
;
A
#
# COMPACT_ATOMS: atom_id res chain seq x y z
N MET A 1 -0.38 15.77 -13.31
CA MET A 1 -0.32 16.34 -11.95
C MET A 1 0.08 15.25 -10.96
N ARG A 2 0.98 15.56 -10.08
CA ARG A 2 1.42 14.65 -9.03
C ARG A 2 0.76 15.03 -7.70
N TYR A 3 0.18 14.04 -7.02
CA TYR A 3 -0.46 14.23 -5.73
C TYR A 3 0.23 13.36 -4.68
N THR A 4 0.67 13.97 -3.58
CA THR A 4 1.42 13.27 -2.52
C THR A 4 0.86 13.49 -1.11
N ASP A 5 -0.25 14.22 -1.00
CA ASP A 5 -0.85 14.56 0.30
C ASP A 5 -1.76 13.43 0.81
N PHE A 6 -1.15 12.29 1.15
CA PHE A 6 -1.85 11.14 1.67
C PHE A 6 -1.63 10.98 3.18
N HIS A 7 -2.70 10.68 3.88
CA HIS A 7 -2.67 10.33 5.29
C HIS A 7 -2.86 8.82 5.41
N ILE A 8 -1.77 8.08 5.57
CA ILE A 8 -1.78 6.63 5.59
C ILE A 8 -1.61 6.12 7.01
N HIS A 9 -2.60 5.35 7.47
CA HIS A 9 -2.56 4.64 8.73
C HIS A 9 -2.49 3.14 8.45
N ILE A 10 -1.38 2.52 8.84
CA ILE A 10 -1.19 1.09 8.64
C ILE A 10 -1.87 0.34 9.77
N SER A 11 -3.01 -0.28 9.48
CA SER A 11 -3.76 -1.09 10.43
C SER A 11 -3.26 -2.54 10.37
N LYS A 12 -2.73 -3.02 11.48
CA LYS A 12 -2.29 -4.42 11.60
C LYS A 12 -3.45 -5.37 11.32
N GLU A 13 -4.65 -5.02 11.75
CA GLU A 13 -5.85 -5.84 11.54
C GLU A 13 -6.18 -5.99 10.06
N GLU A 14 -6.13 -4.89 9.29
CA GLU A 14 -6.40 -4.93 7.85
C GLU A 14 -5.36 -5.76 7.10
N VAL A 15 -4.08 -5.62 7.44
CA VAL A 15 -3.00 -6.40 6.82
C VAL A 15 -3.19 -7.88 7.09
N CYS A 16 -3.46 -8.25 8.33
CA CYS A 16 -3.67 -9.65 8.71
C CYS A 16 -4.92 -10.24 8.06
N ARG A 17 -5.96 -9.43 7.87
CA ARG A 17 -7.18 -9.87 7.20
C ARG A 17 -6.93 -10.25 5.75
N LEU A 18 -6.08 -9.49 5.03
CA LEU A 18 -5.71 -9.83 3.66
C LEU A 18 -4.99 -11.18 3.56
N LEU A 19 -4.32 -11.59 4.62
CA LEU A 19 -3.59 -12.86 4.67
C LEU A 19 -4.40 -13.98 5.35
N ASP A 20 -5.69 -13.74 5.62
CA ASP A 20 -6.57 -14.69 6.32
C ASP A 20 -6.00 -15.15 7.68
N GLY A 21 -5.29 -14.26 8.38
CA GLY A 21 -4.66 -14.58 9.66
C GLY A 21 -5.64 -15.08 10.70
N GLU A 22 -6.86 -14.54 10.72
CA GLU A 22 -7.90 -14.95 11.66
C GLU A 22 -8.32 -16.40 11.45
N LYS A 23 -8.47 -16.82 10.19
CA LYS A 23 -8.88 -18.17 9.83
C LYS A 23 -7.79 -19.19 10.06
N SER A 24 -6.54 -18.81 9.85
CA SER A 24 -5.39 -19.70 10.00
C SER A 24 -4.94 -19.87 11.44
N GLY A 25 -5.44 -19.03 12.37
CA GLY A 25 -4.99 -19.03 13.76
C GLY A 25 -3.63 -18.41 13.97
N LEU A 26 -3.08 -17.75 12.98
CA LEU A 26 -1.76 -17.14 13.01
C LEU A 26 -1.78 -15.63 13.24
N GLN A 27 -2.96 -15.06 13.52
CA GLN A 27 -3.12 -13.62 13.62
C GLN A 27 -2.13 -12.97 14.60
N LYS A 28 -1.97 -13.55 15.78
CA LYS A 28 -1.07 -13.01 16.80
C LYS A 28 0.38 -12.98 16.32
N MET A 29 0.83 -14.06 15.69
CA MET A 29 2.18 -14.13 15.13
C MET A 29 2.38 -13.10 14.04
N LEU A 30 1.41 -12.97 13.13
CA LEU A 30 1.48 -12.01 12.03
C LEU A 30 1.50 -10.56 12.55
N GLU A 31 0.70 -10.25 13.57
CA GLU A 31 0.69 -8.92 14.18
C GLU A 31 2.02 -8.57 14.83
N GLU A 32 2.63 -9.52 15.53
CA GLU A 32 3.93 -9.33 16.17
C GLU A 32 5.04 -9.07 15.14
N GLU A 33 5.06 -9.88 14.07
CA GLU A 33 6.02 -9.70 12.99
C GLU A 33 5.82 -8.36 12.28
N LEU A 34 4.58 -8.01 12.01
CA LEU A 34 4.25 -6.75 11.35
C LEU A 34 4.67 -5.56 12.21
N GLU A 35 4.48 -5.62 13.52
CA GLU A 35 4.88 -4.55 14.43
C GLU A 35 6.37 -4.27 14.34
N GLU A 36 7.19 -5.32 14.24
CA GLU A 36 8.63 -5.18 14.05
C GLU A 36 8.98 -4.57 12.69
N MET A 37 8.16 -4.81 11.68
CA MET A 37 8.38 -4.31 10.32
C MET A 37 7.94 -2.85 10.12
N LEU A 38 7.01 -2.34 10.94
CA LEU A 38 6.40 -1.03 10.72
C LEU A 38 7.38 0.14 10.61
N PRO A 39 8.42 0.27 11.45
CA PRO A 39 9.37 1.38 11.30
C PRO A 39 10.09 1.36 9.95
N GLU A 40 10.49 0.19 9.47
CA GLU A 40 11.14 0.04 8.17
C GLU A 40 10.16 0.30 7.03
N ALA A 41 8.93 -0.20 7.16
CA ALA A 41 7.89 0.03 6.16
C ALA A 41 7.58 1.52 6.00
N ARG A 42 7.45 2.25 7.11
CA ARG A 42 7.20 3.69 7.10
C ARG A 42 8.33 4.47 6.45
N ARG A 43 9.57 4.04 6.68
CA ARG A 43 10.74 4.66 6.07
C ARG A 43 10.77 4.47 4.56
N ARG A 44 10.31 3.32 4.06
CA ARG A 44 10.31 2.97 2.64
C ARG A 44 9.07 3.46 1.89
N LEU A 45 8.00 3.77 2.62
CA LEU A 45 6.75 4.23 2.02
C LEU A 45 6.93 5.60 1.38
N ASP A 46 6.64 5.68 0.08
CA ASP A 46 6.70 6.94 -0.68
C ASP A 46 5.43 7.02 -1.54
N PRO A 47 4.28 7.41 -0.95
CA PRO A 47 3.02 7.38 -1.66
C PRO A 47 2.90 8.55 -2.63
N ALA A 48 2.45 8.25 -3.84
CA ALA A 48 2.20 9.26 -4.86
C ALA A 48 1.10 8.80 -5.82
N ALA A 49 0.34 9.75 -6.31
CA ALA A 49 -0.61 9.52 -7.39
C ALA A 49 -0.29 10.47 -8.53
N PHE A 50 -0.37 9.97 -9.75
CA PHE A 50 -0.16 10.75 -10.96
C PHE A 50 -1.48 10.83 -11.72
N LEU A 51 -1.94 12.05 -11.97
CA LEU A 51 -3.18 12.31 -12.68
C LEU A 51 -2.87 12.94 -14.02
N GLY A 52 -3.52 12.46 -15.08
CA GLY A 52 -3.35 13.02 -16.41
C GLY A 52 -4.55 12.74 -17.27
N PHE A 53 -4.76 13.58 -18.28
CA PHE A 53 -5.81 13.36 -19.27
C PHE A 53 -5.22 12.63 -20.47
N GLY A 54 -5.99 11.68 -21.01
CA GLY A 54 -5.61 10.98 -22.22
C GLY A 54 -5.78 11.85 -23.47
N ASP A 55 -5.35 11.31 -24.62
CA ASP A 55 -5.40 12.01 -25.91
C ASP A 55 -6.81 12.42 -26.32
N GLU A 56 -7.82 11.76 -25.79
CA GLU A 56 -9.24 12.04 -26.07
C GLU A 56 -9.90 12.90 -24.99
N GLU A 57 -9.28 13.84 -24.41
CA GLU A 57 -9.78 14.81 -23.40
C GLU A 57 -10.82 14.30 -22.38
N GLU A 58 -11.53 13.19 -22.69
CA GLU A 58 -12.59 12.61 -21.86
C GLU A 58 -12.06 11.53 -20.87
N ALA A 59 -10.81 11.10 -21.03
CA ALA A 59 -10.24 10.07 -20.20
C ALA A 59 -9.27 10.64 -19.17
N LEU A 60 -9.55 10.41 -17.90
CA LEU A 60 -8.66 10.76 -16.80
C LEU A 60 -7.90 9.51 -16.37
N TYR A 61 -6.57 9.57 -16.44
CA TYR A 61 -5.70 8.49 -15.97
C TYR A 61 -5.22 8.79 -14.55
N VAL A 62 -5.32 7.78 -13.69
CA VAL A 62 -4.81 7.87 -12.33
C VAL A 62 -3.89 6.68 -12.08
N ILE A 63 -2.64 6.97 -11.74
CA ILE A 63 -1.65 5.96 -11.40
C ILE A 63 -1.22 6.18 -9.96
N THR A 64 -1.42 5.18 -9.10
CA THR A 64 -1.00 5.25 -7.69
C THR A 64 0.20 4.34 -7.45
N THR A 65 1.08 4.76 -6.56
CA THR A 65 2.24 3.98 -6.17
C THR A 65 2.58 4.21 -4.69
N VAL A 66 3.05 3.16 -4.04
CA VAL A 66 3.58 3.24 -2.67
C VAL A 66 5.10 3.50 -2.66
N GLY A 67 5.71 3.60 -3.84
CA GLY A 67 7.14 3.80 -4.00
C GLY A 67 7.88 2.51 -4.32
N ALA A 68 8.96 2.63 -5.08
CA ALA A 68 9.77 1.49 -5.52
C ALA A 68 10.43 0.76 -4.35
N ASP A 69 10.90 1.50 -3.34
CA ASP A 69 11.58 0.91 -2.18
C ASP A 69 10.71 -0.09 -1.43
N LEU A 70 9.44 0.23 -1.23
CA LEU A 70 8.51 -0.67 -0.53
C LEU A 70 8.24 -1.92 -1.35
N SER A 71 8.05 -1.76 -2.67
CA SER A 71 7.83 -2.89 -3.58
C SER A 71 9.06 -3.79 -3.69
N ASP A 72 10.24 -3.20 -3.79
CA ASP A 72 11.51 -3.94 -3.90
C ASP A 72 11.82 -4.71 -2.62
N TRP A 73 11.42 -4.17 -1.48
CA TRP A 73 11.65 -4.81 -0.18
C TRP A 73 10.96 -6.18 -0.09
N SER A 74 9.73 -6.29 -0.55
CA SER A 74 9.03 -7.57 -0.58
C SER A 74 9.78 -8.59 -1.41
N GLY A 75 10.23 -8.20 -2.61
CA GLY A 75 11.01 -9.07 -3.49
C GLY A 75 12.33 -9.52 -2.86
N GLN A 76 13.00 -8.62 -2.16
CA GLN A 76 14.24 -8.93 -1.47
C GLN A 76 14.02 -9.92 -0.34
N LEU A 77 12.96 -9.75 0.45
CA LEU A 77 12.61 -10.67 1.53
C LEU A 77 12.32 -12.09 1.00
N PHE A 78 11.66 -12.20 -0.15
CA PHE A 78 11.46 -13.51 -0.80
C PHE A 78 12.79 -14.15 -1.17
N LYS A 79 13.72 -13.40 -1.72
CA LYS A 79 15.05 -13.91 -2.10
C LYS A 79 15.85 -14.37 -0.89
N GLU A 80 15.66 -13.73 0.25
CA GLU A 80 16.33 -14.08 1.51
C GLU A 80 15.70 -15.30 2.19
N GLY A 81 14.57 -15.79 1.67
CA GLY A 81 13.83 -16.91 2.23
C GLY A 81 12.86 -16.53 3.35
N ASP A 82 12.66 -15.24 3.59
CA ASP A 82 11.74 -14.77 4.62
C ASP A 82 10.36 -14.55 4.02
N CYS A 83 9.68 -15.64 3.72
CA CYS A 83 8.39 -15.62 3.01
C CYS A 83 7.28 -14.96 3.84
N VAL A 84 7.29 -15.11 5.15
CA VAL A 84 6.27 -14.50 6.02
C VAL A 84 6.36 -12.99 5.96
N ARG A 85 7.55 -12.44 6.14
CA ARG A 85 7.74 -10.98 6.08
C ARG A 85 7.51 -10.43 4.67
N ALA A 86 7.87 -11.21 3.65
CA ALA A 86 7.61 -10.82 2.25
C ALA A 86 6.11 -10.69 1.97
N MET A 87 5.32 -11.66 2.44
CA MET A 87 3.86 -11.62 2.31
C MET A 87 3.25 -10.46 3.10
N LEU A 88 3.77 -10.19 4.29
CA LEU A 88 3.33 -9.06 5.10
C LEU A 88 3.64 -7.72 4.42
N ALA A 89 4.81 -7.59 3.81
CA ALA A 89 5.19 -6.38 3.07
C ALA A 89 4.26 -6.15 1.88
N ASP A 90 3.92 -7.20 1.13
CA ASP A 90 2.96 -7.10 0.04
C ASP A 90 1.57 -6.69 0.51
N ALA A 91 1.06 -7.33 1.56
CA ALA A 91 -0.26 -7.03 2.11
C ALA A 91 -0.32 -5.59 2.66
N LEU A 92 0.75 -5.15 3.30
CA LEU A 92 0.88 -3.79 3.81
C LEU A 92 0.84 -2.77 2.65
N ALA A 93 1.53 -3.05 1.56
CA ALA A 93 1.50 -2.18 0.38
C ALA A 93 0.08 -2.08 -0.19
N ASP A 94 -0.65 -3.20 -0.24
CA ASP A 94 -2.04 -3.21 -0.71
C ASP A 94 -2.96 -2.38 0.19
N VAL A 95 -2.80 -2.48 1.51
CA VAL A 95 -3.58 -1.66 2.45
C VAL A 95 -3.31 -0.17 2.21
N CYS A 96 -2.04 0.19 2.00
CA CYS A 96 -1.67 1.58 1.69
C CYS A 96 -2.32 2.04 0.39
N LEU A 97 -2.29 1.21 -0.65
CA LEU A 97 -2.91 1.55 -1.94
C LEU A 97 -4.42 1.75 -1.81
N PHE A 98 -5.11 0.91 -1.03
CA PHE A 98 -6.55 1.05 -0.80
C PHE A 98 -6.87 2.38 -0.10
N GLN A 99 -6.07 2.78 0.88
CA GLN A 99 -6.26 4.06 1.54
C GLN A 99 -6.00 5.24 0.59
N MET A 100 -4.97 5.14 -0.24
CA MET A 100 -4.67 6.15 -1.25
C MET A 100 -5.81 6.29 -2.26
N ASP A 101 -6.35 5.16 -2.73
CA ASP A 101 -7.47 5.17 -3.66
C ASP A 101 -8.71 5.83 -3.07
N ARG A 102 -9.00 5.62 -1.81
CA ARG A 102 -10.12 6.29 -1.14
C ARG A 102 -9.88 7.78 -1.02
N GLN A 103 -8.68 8.20 -0.67
CA GLN A 103 -8.36 9.62 -0.47
C GLN A 103 -8.32 10.41 -1.76
N HIS A 104 -7.72 9.89 -2.81
CA HIS A 104 -7.62 10.64 -4.06
C HIS A 104 -8.91 10.59 -4.87
N ARG A 105 -9.82 9.64 -4.58
CA ARG A 105 -11.12 9.57 -5.25
C ARG A 105 -11.91 10.87 -5.08
N GLU A 106 -11.91 11.44 -3.89
CA GLU A 106 -12.57 12.71 -3.63
C GLU A 106 -11.96 13.83 -4.45
N GLU A 107 -10.63 13.85 -4.56
CA GLU A 107 -9.91 14.84 -5.35
C GLU A 107 -10.22 14.70 -6.83
N VAL A 108 -10.26 13.47 -7.34
CA VAL A 108 -10.62 13.21 -8.75
C VAL A 108 -12.05 13.67 -9.03
N LEU A 109 -12.99 13.36 -8.15
CA LEU A 109 -14.38 13.80 -8.31
C LEU A 109 -14.50 15.33 -8.31
N ARG A 110 -13.71 16.00 -7.48
CA ARG A 110 -13.69 17.46 -7.44
C ARG A 110 -13.17 18.05 -8.76
N LEU A 111 -12.14 17.45 -9.34
CA LEU A 111 -11.56 17.90 -10.60
C LEU A 111 -12.48 17.65 -11.81
N CYS A 112 -13.35 16.63 -11.71
CA CYS A 112 -14.28 16.28 -12.78
C CYS A 112 -15.59 17.09 -12.75
N ARG A 113 -15.78 17.93 -11.76
CA ARG A 113 -16.95 18.81 -11.67
C ARG A 113 -16.71 20.15 -12.44
#